data_22eb1ba1b8cf12a7af0e20897bc7913e
#
_entry.id   22eb1ba1b8cf12a7af0e20897bc7913e
#
_cell.length_a   1.000
_cell.length_b   1.000
_cell.length_c   1.000
_cell.angle_alpha   90.00
_cell.angle_beta   90.00
_cell.angle_gamma   90.00
#
_symmetry.space_group_name_H-M   'P 1'
#
loop_
_entity.id
_entity.type
_entity.pdbx_description
1 polymer ?
#
loop_
_entity_poly.entity_id
_entity_poly.type
_entity_poly.pdbx_seq_one_letter_code
_entity_poly.pdbx_strand_id
1 'polypeptide(L)'
;MSSAVDTGAMVTGVDKVVVIALGNRFRGDDGIGPIIAERLKENAERLKNTVADRPGGQVDGCTIVEGKDDAMALVSAWENAALAVVIDAAVSGAAPGTIRRLEAGAQPLSKDVARCSSHGLGLAEAVELGKALGRLPARLVIFAVEAGTLEQGGAMSPEVTAAADEVVRNVEAEVASFGNAWQTSKRQTST
;
A
#
# COMPACT_ATOMS: atom_id res chain seq x y z
N MET A 1 24.30 22.66 -34.77
CA MET A 1 23.24 23.27 -33.94
C MET A 1 22.32 22.14 -33.51
N SER A 2 22.61 21.56 -32.35
CA SER A 2 21.82 20.44 -31.79
C SER A 2 21.15 20.98 -30.54
N SER A 3 19.84 21.15 -30.60
CA SER A 3 19.03 21.53 -29.45
C SER A 3 18.74 20.28 -28.63
N ALA A 4 19.36 20.15 -27.48
CA ALA A 4 18.98 19.22 -26.46
C ALA A 4 17.58 19.62 -25.94
N VAL A 5 16.60 18.76 -26.14
CA VAL A 5 15.29 18.90 -25.51
C VAL A 5 15.46 18.40 -24.08
N ASP A 6 15.65 19.34 -23.17
CA ASP A 6 15.55 19.10 -21.74
C ASP A 6 14.07 18.77 -21.42
N THR A 7 13.78 17.49 -21.30
CA THR A 7 12.49 17.02 -20.82
C THR A 7 12.58 16.87 -19.30
N GLY A 8 12.87 17.97 -18.64
CA GLY A 8 12.67 18.10 -17.21
C GLY A 8 11.17 18.07 -16.92
N ALA A 9 10.60 16.88 -16.83
CA ALA A 9 9.26 16.71 -16.28
C ALA A 9 9.30 17.21 -14.83
N MET A 10 8.90 18.46 -14.65
CA MET A 10 8.54 18.99 -13.33
C MET A 10 7.41 18.11 -12.78
N VAL A 11 7.77 17.17 -11.94
CA VAL A 11 6.81 16.45 -11.11
C VAL A 11 6.32 17.46 -10.06
N THR A 12 5.35 18.27 -10.45
CA THR A 12 4.51 19.02 -9.52
C THR A 12 3.54 18.02 -8.88
N GLY A 13 4.06 17.02 -8.22
CA GLY A 13 3.26 15.92 -7.67
C GLY A 13 3.19 16.06 -6.17
N VAL A 14 2.04 16.23 -5.75
CA VAL A 14 1.40 16.05 -4.46
C VAL A 14 2.11 14.96 -3.65
N ASP A 15 2.49 15.29 -2.43
CA ASP A 15 3.08 14.37 -1.42
C ASP A 15 2.05 13.32 -0.94
N LYS A 16 1.21 12.83 -1.84
CA LYS A 16 0.11 11.90 -1.54
C LYS A 16 0.68 10.52 -1.23
N VAL A 17 0.44 10.08 -0.01
CA VAL A 17 0.62 8.70 0.41
C VAL A 17 -0.75 8.05 0.54
N VAL A 18 -0.94 6.88 -0.05
CA VAL A 18 -2.18 6.13 0.07
C VAL A 18 -1.89 4.72 0.57
N VAL A 19 -2.65 4.28 1.57
CA VAL A 19 -2.70 2.89 2.03
C VAL A 19 -4.04 2.31 1.57
N ILE A 20 -4.00 1.23 0.82
CA ILE A 20 -5.17 0.56 0.26
C ILE A 20 -5.26 -0.82 0.88
N ALA A 21 -6.32 -1.07 1.65
CA ALA A 21 -6.59 -2.35 2.28
C ALA A 21 -7.61 -3.12 1.44
N LEU A 22 -7.20 -4.25 0.88
CA LEU A 22 -8.06 -5.15 0.13
C LEU A 22 -8.62 -6.23 1.03
N GLY A 23 -9.77 -6.76 0.69
CA GLY A 23 -10.32 -7.92 1.36
C GLY A 23 -11.76 -7.74 1.84
N ASN A 24 -12.32 -8.85 2.32
CA ASN A 24 -13.68 -8.93 2.81
C ASN A 24 -13.71 -9.44 4.26
N ARG A 25 -14.15 -8.58 5.20
CA ARG A 25 -14.25 -8.88 6.65
C ARG A 25 -15.08 -10.12 6.97
N PHE A 26 -15.95 -10.53 6.06
CA PHE A 26 -16.87 -11.67 6.26
C PHE A 26 -16.35 -12.97 5.64
N ARG A 27 -15.06 -13.02 5.25
CA ARG A 27 -14.48 -14.15 4.54
C ARG A 27 -13.18 -14.65 5.17
N GLY A 28 -13.24 -15.04 6.44
CA GLY A 28 -12.07 -15.58 7.16
C GLY A 28 -10.85 -14.64 7.09
N ASP A 29 -9.71 -15.16 6.66
CA ASP A 29 -8.44 -14.42 6.61
C ASP A 29 -8.40 -13.31 5.54
N ASP A 30 -9.35 -13.29 4.62
CA ASP A 30 -9.54 -12.22 3.66
C ASP A 30 -9.83 -10.87 4.33
N GLY A 31 -10.29 -10.90 5.58
CA GLY A 31 -10.52 -9.72 6.41
C GLY A 31 -9.26 -9.01 6.90
N ILE A 32 -8.04 -9.52 6.63
CA ILE A 32 -6.79 -8.97 7.18
C ILE A 32 -6.55 -7.52 6.76
N GLY A 33 -6.76 -7.18 5.49
CA GLY A 33 -6.59 -5.82 5.00
C GLY A 33 -7.48 -4.82 5.74
N PRO A 34 -8.81 -4.98 5.74
CA PRO A 34 -9.74 -4.15 6.52
C PRO A 34 -9.41 -4.03 8.01
N ILE A 35 -8.93 -5.11 8.66
CA ILE A 35 -8.53 -5.06 10.07
C ILE A 35 -7.29 -4.20 10.26
N ILE A 36 -6.30 -4.33 9.38
CA ILE A 36 -5.10 -3.49 9.42
C ILE A 36 -5.47 -2.03 9.18
N ALA A 37 -6.36 -1.74 8.21
CA ALA A 37 -6.83 -0.37 7.97
C ALA A 37 -7.46 0.26 9.21
N GLU A 38 -8.26 -0.50 9.96
CA GLU A 38 -8.87 -0.05 11.22
C GLU A 38 -7.83 0.28 12.27
N ARG A 39 -6.85 -0.62 12.51
CA ARG A 39 -5.75 -0.39 13.46
C ARG A 39 -4.88 0.81 13.08
N LEU A 40 -4.58 0.99 11.79
CA LEU A 40 -3.83 2.15 11.31
C LEU A 40 -4.60 3.46 11.55
N LYS A 41 -5.93 3.47 11.34
CA LYS A 41 -6.79 4.63 11.63
C LYS A 41 -6.78 4.96 13.13
N GLU A 42 -6.92 3.95 13.99
CA GLU A 42 -6.86 4.12 15.44
C GLU A 42 -5.51 4.65 15.92
N ASN A 43 -4.40 4.11 15.37
CA ASN A 43 -3.06 4.58 15.68
C ASN A 43 -2.84 6.03 15.23
N ALA A 44 -3.32 6.41 14.06
CA ALA A 44 -3.24 7.78 13.55
C ALA A 44 -4.00 8.77 14.45
N GLU A 45 -5.18 8.41 14.93
CA GLU A 45 -5.94 9.26 15.88
C GLU A 45 -5.24 9.38 17.23
N ARG A 46 -4.66 8.29 17.76
CA ARG A 46 -3.85 8.33 18.98
C ARG A 46 -2.63 9.27 18.84
N LEU A 47 -1.93 9.16 17.70
CA LEU A 47 -0.78 9.99 17.40
C LEU A 47 -1.16 11.48 17.29
N LYS A 48 -2.25 11.82 16.61
CA LYS A 48 -2.78 13.20 16.57
C LYS A 48 -3.04 13.77 17.97
N ASN A 49 -3.69 12.97 18.82
CA ASN A 49 -4.03 13.37 20.18
C ASN A 49 -2.80 13.49 21.09
N THR A 50 -1.71 12.76 20.80
CA THR A 50 -0.47 12.79 21.61
C THR A 50 0.52 13.85 21.11
N VAL A 51 0.45 14.25 19.84
CA VAL A 51 1.40 15.16 19.16
C VAL A 51 0.87 16.57 19.00
N ALA A 52 -0.30 16.89 19.57
CA ALA A 52 -0.83 18.25 19.58
C ALA A 52 0.15 19.31 20.14
N ASP A 53 1.27 18.90 20.74
CA ASP A 53 2.29 19.75 21.36
C ASP A 53 3.68 19.72 20.67
N ARG A 54 3.82 19.12 19.45
CA ARG A 54 5.10 19.12 18.72
C ARG A 54 5.01 19.93 17.42
N PRO A 55 5.70 21.07 17.30
CA PRO A 55 5.78 21.79 16.03
C PRO A 55 6.60 20.94 15.03
N GLY A 56 5.95 20.42 14.00
CA GLY A 56 6.57 19.74 12.87
C GLY A 56 6.26 18.26 12.69
N GLY A 57 5.41 17.67 13.51
CA GLY A 57 5.01 16.26 13.40
C GLY A 57 3.71 16.07 12.61
N GLN A 58 3.68 16.41 11.34
CA GLN A 58 2.51 16.23 10.49
C GLN A 58 2.59 14.87 9.82
N VAL A 59 1.76 13.91 10.26
CA VAL A 59 1.37 12.73 9.47
C VAL A 59 0.21 13.14 8.53
N ASP A 60 0.21 14.40 8.12
CA ASP A 60 -0.72 14.94 7.15
C ASP A 60 -0.30 14.46 5.77
N GLY A 61 -1.16 13.65 5.17
CA GLY A 61 -0.99 13.22 3.78
C GLY A 61 -1.14 11.72 3.53
N CYS A 62 -1.33 10.89 4.56
CA CYS A 62 -1.64 9.49 4.36
C CYS A 62 -3.16 9.27 4.34
N THR A 63 -3.68 8.84 3.20
CA THR A 63 -5.08 8.46 3.05
C THR A 63 -5.20 6.95 3.16
N ILE A 64 -6.05 6.44 4.05
CA ILE A 64 -6.33 5.02 4.19
C ILE A 64 -7.68 4.73 3.53
N VAL A 65 -7.68 3.85 2.54
CA VAL A 65 -8.84 3.46 1.74
C VAL A 65 -9.06 1.96 1.88
N GLU A 66 -10.29 1.55 2.14
CA GLU A 66 -10.68 0.15 1.97
C GLU A 66 -11.03 -0.06 0.50
N GLY A 67 -10.22 -0.89 -0.17
CA GLY A 67 -10.30 -1.11 -1.60
C GLY A 67 -11.44 -2.04 -1.99
N LYS A 68 -11.87 -1.91 -3.25
CA LYS A 68 -12.76 -2.84 -3.92
C LYS A 68 -11.94 -3.66 -4.91
N ASP A 69 -12.44 -4.84 -5.27
CA ASP A 69 -11.77 -5.82 -6.14
C ASP A 69 -11.75 -5.39 -7.62
N ASP A 70 -12.01 -4.13 -7.91
CA ASP A 70 -12.07 -3.56 -9.26
C ASP A 70 -10.75 -2.89 -9.62
N ALA A 71 -10.12 -3.35 -10.70
CA ALA A 71 -8.82 -2.87 -11.15
C ALA A 71 -8.79 -1.36 -11.43
N MET A 72 -9.86 -0.79 -12.01
CA MET A 72 -9.93 0.64 -12.30
C MET A 72 -10.11 1.46 -11.01
N ALA A 73 -10.86 0.94 -10.04
CA ALA A 73 -11.00 1.58 -8.73
C ALA A 73 -9.65 1.64 -8.00
N LEU A 74 -8.81 0.58 -8.09
CA LEU A 74 -7.46 0.57 -7.55
C LEU A 74 -6.56 1.60 -8.24
N VAL A 75 -6.57 1.64 -9.58
CA VAL A 75 -5.81 2.64 -10.36
C VAL A 75 -6.21 4.05 -9.94
N SER A 76 -7.50 4.32 -9.78
CA SER A 76 -7.99 5.63 -9.35
C SER A 76 -7.60 5.97 -7.91
N ALA A 77 -7.53 4.99 -7.02
CA ALA A 77 -7.15 5.20 -5.62
C ALA A 77 -5.68 5.64 -5.47
N TRP A 78 -4.77 5.04 -6.24
CA TRP A 78 -3.34 5.37 -6.18
C TRP A 78 -2.89 6.40 -7.23
N GLU A 79 -3.77 6.85 -8.09
CA GLU A 79 -3.42 7.85 -9.10
C GLU A 79 -2.78 9.09 -8.48
N ASN A 80 -1.67 9.53 -9.06
CA ASN A 80 -0.86 10.65 -8.57
C ASN A 80 -0.30 10.46 -7.16
N ALA A 81 -0.28 9.26 -6.60
CA ALA A 81 0.38 9.02 -5.34
C ALA A 81 1.90 8.93 -5.52
N ALA A 82 2.63 9.54 -4.59
CA ALA A 82 4.08 9.36 -4.49
C ALA A 82 4.43 7.99 -3.91
N LEU A 83 3.62 7.52 -2.95
CA LEU A 83 3.69 6.18 -2.40
C LEU A 83 2.27 5.58 -2.31
N ALA A 84 2.09 4.38 -2.83
CA ALA A 84 0.94 3.54 -2.54
C ALA A 84 1.39 2.27 -1.81
N VAL A 85 0.73 1.96 -0.71
CA VAL A 85 0.92 0.71 0.04
C VAL A 85 -0.38 -0.08 -0.06
N VAL A 86 -0.32 -1.28 -0.62
CA VAL A 86 -1.46 -2.20 -0.73
C VAL A 86 -1.30 -3.32 0.28
N ILE A 87 -2.38 -3.66 0.97
CA ILE A 87 -2.44 -4.77 1.92
C ILE A 87 -3.49 -5.75 1.42
N ASP A 88 -3.13 -7.02 1.27
CA ASP A 88 -4.02 -8.05 0.75
C ASP A 88 -3.73 -9.42 1.38
N ALA A 89 -4.76 -10.27 1.43
CA ALA A 89 -4.59 -11.68 1.73
C ALA A 89 -3.98 -12.41 0.53
N ALA A 90 -3.14 -13.41 0.77
CA ALA A 90 -2.47 -14.19 -0.25
C ALA A 90 -2.85 -15.67 -0.19
N VAL A 91 -2.81 -16.34 -1.34
CA VAL A 91 -2.98 -17.78 -1.46
C VAL A 91 -1.84 -18.32 -2.33
N SER A 92 -0.64 -18.40 -1.75
CA SER A 92 0.55 -18.86 -2.47
C SER A 92 0.99 -20.28 -2.09
N GLY A 93 0.39 -20.83 -1.03
CA GLY A 93 0.75 -22.12 -0.43
C GLY A 93 1.85 -22.03 0.62
N ALA A 94 2.18 -20.82 1.09
CA ALA A 94 3.06 -20.64 2.26
C ALA A 94 2.32 -20.96 3.56
N ALA A 95 3.02 -20.94 4.69
CA ALA A 95 2.36 -21.09 5.98
C ALA A 95 1.44 -19.89 6.28
N PRO A 96 0.21 -20.10 6.81
CA PRO A 96 -0.68 -19.03 7.20
C PRO A 96 0.01 -17.97 8.08
N GLY A 97 -0.31 -16.70 7.86
CA GLY A 97 0.33 -15.59 8.57
C GLY A 97 1.69 -15.17 8.03
N THR A 98 2.25 -15.88 7.03
CA THR A 98 3.49 -15.46 6.37
C THR A 98 3.29 -14.12 5.67
N ILE A 99 4.12 -13.14 6.02
CA ILE A 99 4.09 -11.79 5.44
C ILE A 99 5.13 -11.71 4.31
N ARG A 100 4.71 -11.25 3.15
CA ARG A 100 5.59 -10.93 2.03
C ARG A 100 5.48 -9.46 1.69
N ARG A 101 6.63 -8.78 1.65
CA ARG A 101 6.74 -7.43 1.10
C ARG A 101 7.21 -7.51 -0.35
N LEU A 102 6.43 -6.94 -1.24
CA LEU A 102 6.71 -6.87 -2.66
C LEU A 102 6.77 -5.40 -3.07
N GLU A 103 7.62 -5.08 -4.03
CA GLU A 103 7.69 -3.73 -4.60
C GLU A 103 7.44 -3.81 -6.10
N ALA A 104 6.40 -3.12 -6.55
CA ALA A 104 6.06 -3.02 -7.95
C ALA A 104 6.72 -1.75 -8.53
N GLY A 105 7.60 -1.95 -9.49
CA GLY A 105 8.34 -0.87 -10.15
C GLY A 105 8.47 -1.14 -11.65
N ALA A 106 9.56 -0.66 -12.26
CA ALA A 106 9.84 -0.79 -13.69
C ALA A 106 10.03 -2.25 -14.17
N GLN A 107 10.18 -3.22 -13.26
CA GLN A 107 10.22 -4.63 -13.63
C GLN A 107 8.81 -5.24 -13.67
N PRO A 108 8.57 -6.20 -14.56
CA PRO A 108 7.31 -6.95 -14.55
C PRO A 108 7.09 -7.53 -13.15
N LEU A 109 5.91 -7.35 -12.60
CA LEU A 109 5.52 -8.07 -11.39
C LEU A 109 5.77 -9.55 -11.67
N SER A 110 6.63 -10.17 -10.86
CA SER A 110 6.91 -11.58 -11.01
C SER A 110 5.57 -12.34 -10.97
N LYS A 111 5.53 -13.51 -11.59
CA LYS A 111 4.34 -14.39 -11.54
C LYS A 111 3.87 -14.66 -10.10
N ASP A 112 4.71 -14.34 -9.15
CA ASP A 112 4.47 -14.44 -7.72
C ASP A 112 3.44 -13.45 -7.20
N VAL A 113 3.35 -12.22 -7.75
CA VAL A 113 2.31 -11.24 -7.34
C VAL A 113 0.94 -11.66 -7.88
N ALA A 114 0.87 -12.18 -9.11
CA ALA A 114 -0.38 -12.70 -9.67
C ALA A 114 -0.91 -13.92 -8.89
N ARG A 115 -0.03 -14.64 -8.18
CA ARG A 115 -0.36 -15.79 -7.32
C ARG A 115 -0.60 -15.41 -5.87
N CYS A 116 -0.23 -14.19 -5.48
CA CYS A 116 -0.26 -13.76 -4.09
C CYS A 116 -1.55 -13.06 -3.68
N SER A 117 -2.48 -12.72 -4.57
CA SER A 117 -3.72 -12.05 -4.19
C SER A 117 -4.86 -13.06 -4.04
N SER A 118 -5.57 -13.02 -2.92
CA SER A 118 -6.82 -13.79 -2.71
C SER A 118 -7.93 -13.33 -3.65
N HIS A 119 -7.84 -12.10 -4.15
CA HIS A 119 -8.71 -11.48 -5.14
C HIS A 119 -8.28 -11.77 -6.58
N GLY A 120 -7.33 -12.70 -6.78
CA GLY A 120 -6.92 -13.25 -8.05
C GLY A 120 -6.40 -12.19 -9.02
N LEU A 121 -7.18 -11.89 -10.06
CA LEU A 121 -6.76 -11.01 -11.16
C LEU A 121 -6.73 -9.52 -10.79
N GLY A 122 -7.55 -9.07 -9.83
CA GLY A 122 -7.81 -7.64 -9.58
C GLY A 122 -6.57 -6.78 -9.32
N LEU A 123 -5.67 -7.18 -8.40
CA LEU A 123 -4.47 -6.37 -8.09
C LEU A 123 -3.44 -6.45 -9.23
N ALA A 124 -3.20 -7.64 -9.79
CA ALA A 124 -2.26 -7.80 -10.90
C ALA A 124 -2.76 -7.06 -12.15
N GLU A 125 -4.06 -7.16 -12.44
CA GLU A 125 -4.70 -6.42 -13.54
C GLU A 125 -4.62 -4.90 -13.32
N ALA A 126 -4.86 -4.43 -12.08
CA ALA A 126 -4.74 -3.01 -11.75
C ALA A 126 -3.32 -2.48 -12.00
N VAL A 127 -2.29 -3.26 -11.66
CA VAL A 127 -0.90 -2.88 -11.92
C VAL A 127 -0.60 -2.83 -13.41
N GLU A 128 -1.01 -3.83 -14.17
CA GLU A 128 -0.78 -3.82 -15.62
C GLU A 128 -1.61 -2.71 -16.31
N LEU A 129 -2.84 -2.47 -15.88
CA LEU A 129 -3.66 -1.37 -16.36
C LEU A 129 -3.03 -0.02 -16.01
N GLY A 130 -2.57 0.16 -14.76
CA GLY A 130 -1.87 1.36 -14.31
C GLY A 130 -0.61 1.64 -15.13
N LYS A 131 0.18 0.60 -15.47
CA LYS A 131 1.33 0.72 -16.38
C LYS A 131 0.89 1.18 -17.76
N ALA A 132 -0.11 0.53 -18.35
CA ALA A 132 -0.60 0.84 -19.70
C ALA A 132 -1.13 2.27 -19.81
N LEU A 133 -1.73 2.79 -18.75
CA LEU A 133 -2.29 4.14 -18.68
C LEU A 133 -1.28 5.21 -18.20
N GLY A 134 -0.07 4.82 -17.78
CA GLY A 134 0.89 5.74 -17.17
C GLY A 134 0.40 6.30 -15.81
N ARG A 135 -0.43 5.53 -15.08
CA ARG A 135 -1.06 5.94 -13.81
C ARG A 135 -0.60 5.12 -12.60
N LEU A 136 0.57 4.49 -12.69
CA LEU A 136 1.17 3.90 -11.49
C LEU A 136 1.63 5.00 -10.53
N PRO A 137 1.60 4.75 -9.21
CA PRO A 137 2.26 5.61 -8.24
C PRO A 137 3.78 5.59 -8.49
N ALA A 138 4.49 6.61 -8.01
CA ALA A 138 5.95 6.63 -8.14
C ALA A 138 6.60 5.43 -7.43
N ARG A 139 6.00 4.96 -6.34
CA ARG A 139 6.37 3.75 -5.63
C ARG A 139 5.15 2.96 -5.19
N LEU A 140 5.10 1.68 -5.51
CA LEU A 140 4.03 0.77 -5.11
C LEU A 140 4.61 -0.38 -4.29
N VAL A 141 4.19 -0.47 -3.03
CA VAL A 141 4.56 -1.53 -2.10
C VAL A 141 3.33 -2.36 -1.78
N ILE A 142 3.48 -3.68 -1.75
CA ILE A 142 2.41 -4.62 -1.46
C ILE A 142 2.83 -5.46 -0.27
N PHE A 143 2.01 -5.50 0.77
CA PHE A 143 2.10 -6.46 1.87
C PHE A 143 1.05 -7.53 1.66
N ALA A 144 1.51 -8.73 1.29
CA ALA A 144 0.68 -9.91 1.10
C ALA A 144 0.80 -10.82 2.33
N VAL A 145 -0.33 -11.15 2.95
CA VAL A 145 -0.40 -12.03 4.13
C VAL A 145 -1.01 -13.35 3.74
N GLU A 146 -0.28 -14.44 3.91
CA GLU A 146 -0.77 -15.77 3.54
C GLU A 146 -1.98 -16.17 4.38
N ALA A 147 -3.09 -16.50 3.71
CA ALA A 147 -4.34 -16.93 4.32
C ALA A 147 -4.31 -18.43 4.61
N GLY A 148 -4.87 -18.83 5.74
CA GLY A 148 -5.14 -20.23 6.07
C GLY A 148 -6.54 -20.65 5.64
N THR A 149 -7.51 -19.72 5.68
CA THR A 149 -8.89 -19.97 5.30
C THR A 149 -9.56 -18.74 4.67
N LEU A 150 -10.36 -18.98 3.66
CA LEU A 150 -11.17 -17.97 2.98
C LEU A 150 -12.67 -18.33 3.06
N GLU A 151 -13.07 -18.99 4.13
CA GLU A 151 -14.45 -19.44 4.30
C GLU A 151 -15.39 -18.27 4.57
N GLN A 152 -16.50 -18.22 3.85
CA GLN A 152 -17.54 -17.21 4.05
C GLN A 152 -18.17 -17.35 5.43
N GLY A 153 -18.19 -16.30 6.22
CA GLY A 153 -18.67 -16.30 7.60
C GLY A 153 -17.68 -16.93 8.59
N GLY A 154 -16.52 -17.42 8.12
CA GLY A 154 -15.47 -17.95 8.98
C GLY A 154 -14.76 -16.86 9.78
N ALA A 155 -14.24 -17.23 10.96
CA ALA A 155 -13.36 -16.36 11.72
C ALA A 155 -11.96 -16.32 11.07
N MET A 156 -11.21 -15.22 11.31
CA MET A 156 -9.82 -15.14 10.96
C MET A 156 -8.99 -16.16 11.74
N SER A 157 -8.02 -16.80 11.07
CA SER A 157 -7.14 -17.77 11.71
C SER A 157 -6.22 -17.09 12.76
N PRO A 158 -5.81 -17.83 13.80
CA PRO A 158 -4.93 -17.28 14.83
C PRO A 158 -3.59 -16.79 14.27
N GLU A 159 -3.04 -17.47 13.28
CA GLU A 159 -1.77 -17.13 12.63
C GLU A 159 -1.84 -15.81 11.89
N VAL A 160 -2.93 -15.57 11.14
CA VAL A 160 -3.16 -14.32 10.43
C VAL A 160 -3.48 -13.18 11.41
N THR A 161 -4.24 -13.48 12.47
CA THR A 161 -4.51 -12.52 13.55
C THR A 161 -3.21 -12.06 14.21
N ALA A 162 -2.29 -12.99 14.51
CA ALA A 162 -0.99 -12.69 15.11
C ALA A 162 -0.09 -11.86 14.16
N ALA A 163 -0.18 -12.08 12.84
CA ALA A 163 0.59 -11.33 11.85
C ALA A 163 0.13 -9.86 11.71
N ALA A 164 -1.11 -9.54 12.07
CA ALA A 164 -1.69 -8.22 11.84
C ALA A 164 -0.89 -7.08 12.47
N ASP A 165 -0.39 -7.23 13.71
CA ASP A 165 0.39 -6.19 14.39
C ASP A 165 1.76 -5.97 13.74
N GLU A 166 2.36 -7.01 13.18
CA GLU A 166 3.61 -6.89 12.43
C GLU A 166 3.38 -6.15 11.10
N VAL A 167 2.31 -6.45 10.40
CA VAL A 167 1.96 -5.73 9.16
C VAL A 167 1.69 -4.25 9.44
N VAL A 168 0.97 -3.91 10.51
CA VAL A 168 0.75 -2.52 10.93
C VAL A 168 2.09 -1.80 11.11
N ARG A 169 3.03 -2.38 11.89
CA ARG A 169 4.36 -1.80 12.09
C ARG A 169 5.13 -1.63 10.78
N ASN A 170 5.05 -2.63 9.89
CA ASN A 170 5.74 -2.58 8.60
C ASN A 170 5.17 -1.49 7.69
N VAL A 171 3.86 -1.30 7.66
CA VAL A 171 3.21 -0.22 6.90
C VAL A 171 3.58 1.15 7.46
N GLU A 172 3.52 1.32 8.79
CA GLU A 172 3.93 2.57 9.46
C GLU A 172 5.40 2.91 9.17
N ALA A 173 6.29 1.91 9.23
CA ALA A 173 7.71 2.09 8.91
C ALA A 173 7.92 2.48 7.43
N GLU A 174 7.18 1.89 6.50
CA GLU A 174 7.25 2.20 5.08
C GLU A 174 6.84 3.65 4.80
N VAL A 175 5.72 4.08 5.38
CA VAL A 175 5.21 5.46 5.27
C VAL A 175 6.19 6.46 5.90
N ALA A 176 6.70 6.17 7.10
CA ALA A 176 7.65 7.05 7.79
C ALA A 176 8.98 7.18 7.03
N SER A 177 9.53 6.07 6.52
CA SER A 177 10.78 6.07 5.76
C SER A 177 10.66 6.88 4.46
N PHE A 178 9.51 6.77 3.80
CA PHE A 178 9.22 7.53 2.60
C PHE A 178 9.14 9.03 2.89
N GLY A 179 8.44 9.45 3.94
CA GLY A 179 8.33 10.84 4.35
C GLY A 179 9.68 11.49 4.64
N ASN A 180 10.57 10.79 5.33
CA ASN A 180 11.92 11.28 5.65
C ASN A 180 12.79 11.43 4.39
N ALA A 181 12.79 10.46 3.49
CA ALA A 181 13.54 10.50 2.24
C ALA A 181 13.05 11.62 1.32
N TRP A 182 11.75 11.82 1.26
CA TRP A 182 11.12 12.86 0.45
C TRP A 182 11.45 14.27 0.94
N GLN A 183 11.41 14.53 2.24
CA GLN A 183 11.80 15.83 2.81
C GLN A 183 13.28 16.16 2.55
N THR A 184 14.15 15.17 2.61
CA THR A 184 15.59 15.35 2.32
C THR A 184 15.81 15.72 0.86
N SER A 185 15.12 15.06 -0.07
CA SER A 185 15.21 15.36 -1.51
C SER A 185 14.75 16.78 -1.84
N LYS A 186 13.62 17.23 -1.26
CA LYS A 186 13.13 18.61 -1.47
C LYS A 186 14.10 19.68 -0.99
N ARG A 187 14.81 19.45 0.10
CA ARG A 187 15.80 20.42 0.63
C ARG A 187 17.01 20.59 -0.29
N GLN A 188 17.41 19.52 -1.01
CA GLN A 188 18.54 19.55 -1.93
C GLN A 188 18.23 20.24 -3.26
N THR A 189 16.97 20.28 -3.68
CA THR A 189 16.53 20.91 -4.93
C THR A 189 16.17 22.39 -4.78
N SER A 190 16.16 22.92 -3.54
CA SER A 190 15.83 24.32 -3.24
C SER A 190 17.07 25.20 -2.99
N THR A 191 18.27 24.71 -3.31
CA THR A 191 19.56 25.44 -3.24
C THR A 191 20.12 25.66 -4.62
#